data_edc7185150fd083028214f5d4e3a8f53
#
_entry.id   edc7185150fd083028214f5d4e3a8f53
#
_cell.length_a   1.000
_cell.length_b   1.000
_cell.length_c   1.000
_cell.angle_alpha   90.00
_cell.angle_beta   90.00
_cell.angle_gamma   90.00
#
_symmetry.space_group_name_H-M   'P 1'
#
loop_
_entity.id
_entity.type
_entity.pdbx_description
1 polymer ?
#
loop_
_entity_poly.entity_id
_entity_poly.type
_entity_poly.pdbx_seq_one_letter_code
_entity_poly.pdbx_strand_id
1 'polypeptide(L)'
;MQFLLMCCFEESRWEGIPESQRNKIMEEYGKFVDGLKNGGHYVAGAKLDRSIHAVTVRRKNGKAAITDGPFAETKEQLGGYHVVECKDREEAIALAMQSRHSKSEVLSKCAPSCPWCTDEA
;
A
#
# COMPACT_ATOMS: atom_id res chain seq x y z
N MET A 1 -0.96 -11.92 13.84
CA MET A 1 -2.02 -11.35 12.99
C MET A 1 -1.41 -10.58 11.84
N GLN A 2 -1.97 -10.72 10.68
CA GLN A 2 -1.51 -9.97 9.52
C GLN A 2 -2.34 -8.72 9.30
N PHE A 3 -1.68 -7.66 8.89
CA PHE A 3 -2.29 -6.39 8.53
C PHE A 3 -1.78 -5.93 7.17
N LEU A 4 -2.65 -5.28 6.42
CA LEU A 4 -2.30 -4.61 5.17
C LEU A 4 -2.09 -3.13 5.46
N LEU A 5 -0.90 -2.63 5.17
CA LEU A 5 -0.57 -1.21 5.19
C LEU A 5 -0.72 -0.67 3.77
N MET A 6 -1.63 0.25 3.56
CA MET A 6 -1.84 0.90 2.27
C MET A 6 -1.29 2.32 2.31
N CYS A 7 -0.27 2.59 1.50
CA CYS A 7 0.36 3.90 1.41
C CYS A 7 -0.35 4.74 0.35
N CYS A 8 -1.03 5.79 0.78
CA CYS A 8 -1.83 6.64 -0.10
C CYS A 8 -1.26 8.05 -0.19
N PHE A 9 -1.28 8.63 -1.38
CA PHE A 9 -0.75 9.98 -1.63
C PHE A 9 -1.43 10.61 -2.85
N GLU A 10 -1.32 11.93 -2.97
CA GLU A 10 -1.79 12.65 -4.16
C GLU A 10 -0.74 12.57 -5.26
N GLU A 11 -1.00 11.82 -6.32
CA GLU A 11 -0.08 11.66 -7.45
C GLU A 11 0.24 12.99 -8.13
N SER A 12 -0.74 13.88 -8.25
CA SER A 12 -0.54 15.20 -8.84
C SER A 12 0.47 16.06 -8.08
N ARG A 13 0.49 15.95 -6.76
CA ARG A 13 1.49 16.64 -5.93
C ARG A 13 2.87 16.03 -6.09
N TRP A 14 2.92 14.70 -6.16
CA TRP A 14 4.18 13.97 -6.36
C TRP A 14 4.88 14.41 -7.64
N GLU A 15 4.13 14.55 -8.71
CA GLU A 15 4.66 15.00 -10.01
C GLU A 15 5.24 16.41 -9.98
N GLY A 16 4.74 17.27 -9.11
CA GLY A 16 5.24 18.63 -8.92
C GLY A 16 6.48 18.74 -8.06
N ILE A 17 6.92 17.66 -7.41
CA ILE A 17 8.11 17.67 -6.56
C ILE A 17 9.36 17.49 -7.42
N PRO A 18 10.42 18.31 -7.20
CA PRO A 18 11.69 18.15 -7.92
C PRO A 18 12.28 16.73 -7.78
N GLU A 19 12.93 16.23 -8.82
CA GLU A 19 13.50 14.88 -8.86
C GLU A 19 14.43 14.60 -7.69
N SER A 20 15.29 15.54 -7.33
CA SER A 20 16.21 15.39 -6.19
C SER A 20 15.48 15.16 -4.87
N GLN A 21 14.35 15.84 -4.69
CA GLN A 21 13.52 15.70 -3.50
C GLN A 21 12.74 14.40 -3.52
N ARG A 22 12.22 13.98 -4.68
CA ARG A 22 11.58 12.67 -4.85
C ARG A 22 12.52 11.53 -4.53
N ASN A 23 13.77 11.60 -5.00
CA ASN A 23 14.78 10.58 -4.73
C ASN A 23 15.08 10.47 -3.23
N LYS A 24 15.12 11.59 -2.53
CA LYS A 24 15.31 11.60 -1.08
C LYS A 24 14.15 10.95 -0.34
N ILE A 25 12.93 11.25 -0.75
CA ILE A 25 11.71 10.64 -0.20
C ILE A 25 11.72 9.14 -0.42
N MET A 26 12.07 8.68 -1.62
CA MET A 26 12.15 7.27 -1.94
C MET A 26 13.24 6.54 -1.15
N GLU A 27 14.37 7.20 -0.90
CA GLU A 27 15.44 6.67 -0.05
C GLU A 27 14.94 6.46 1.39
N GLU A 28 14.25 7.45 1.95
CA GLU A 28 13.69 7.36 3.30
C GLU A 28 12.59 6.29 3.39
N TYR A 29 11.78 6.16 2.34
CA TYR A 29 10.78 5.10 2.25
C TYR A 29 11.44 3.71 2.22
N GLY A 30 12.55 3.58 1.50
CA GLY A 30 13.35 2.35 1.50
C GLY A 30 13.85 1.98 2.90
N LYS A 31 14.28 2.96 3.69
CA LYS A 31 14.67 2.76 5.08
C LYS A 31 13.51 2.27 5.95
N PHE A 32 12.32 2.81 5.72
CA PHE A 32 11.11 2.34 6.41
C PHE A 32 10.84 0.87 6.12
N VAL A 33 10.91 0.46 4.84
CA VAL A 33 10.73 -0.94 4.44
C VAL A 33 11.82 -1.83 5.06
N ASP A 34 13.06 -1.39 5.04
CA ASP A 34 14.17 -2.11 5.67
C ASP A 34 13.94 -2.30 7.17
N GLY A 35 13.40 -1.30 7.84
CA GLY A 35 13.01 -1.39 9.24
C GLY A 35 11.94 -2.44 9.49
N LEU A 36 10.95 -2.56 8.62
CA LEU A 36 9.94 -3.62 8.70
C LEU A 36 10.57 -5.01 8.55
N LYS A 37 11.51 -5.16 7.63
CA LYS A 37 12.23 -6.42 7.40
C LYS A 37 13.12 -6.78 8.59
N ASN A 38 13.89 -5.83 9.06
CA ASN A 38 14.82 -6.02 10.19
C ASN A 38 14.10 -6.33 11.49
N GLY A 39 12.90 -5.79 11.68
CA GLY A 39 12.05 -6.07 12.83
C GLY A 39 11.26 -7.38 12.75
N GLY A 40 11.38 -8.12 11.65
CA GLY A 40 10.68 -9.38 11.45
C GLY A 40 9.19 -9.23 11.13
N HIS A 41 8.73 -8.03 10.76
CA HIS A 41 7.32 -7.75 10.48
C HIS A 41 6.95 -7.92 9.01
N TYR A 42 7.88 -7.77 8.10
CA TYR A 42 7.62 -7.76 6.67
C TYR A 42 7.25 -9.15 6.14
N VAL A 43 6.08 -9.27 5.50
CA VAL A 43 5.65 -10.49 4.82
C VAL A 43 5.75 -10.32 3.31
N ALA A 44 5.14 -9.28 2.77
CA ALA A 44 5.14 -8.99 1.33
C ALA A 44 4.82 -7.52 1.11
N GLY A 45 5.06 -7.05 -0.09
CA GLY A 45 4.69 -5.71 -0.47
C GLY A 45 5.11 -5.40 -1.90
N ALA A 46 4.56 -4.31 -2.42
CA ALA A 46 4.90 -3.82 -3.74
C ALA A 46 4.63 -2.32 -3.85
N LYS A 47 5.45 -1.66 -4.66
CA LYS A 47 5.17 -0.32 -5.13
C LYS A 47 4.29 -0.44 -6.37
N LEU A 48 3.24 0.37 -6.45
CA LEU A 48 2.36 0.39 -7.60
C LEU A 48 2.77 1.49 -8.57
N ASP A 49 2.48 1.26 -9.84
CA ASP A 49 2.58 2.26 -10.88
C ASP A 49 1.45 3.30 -10.71
N ARG A 50 1.52 4.37 -11.48
CA ARG A 50 0.51 5.45 -11.44
C ARG A 50 -0.89 4.93 -11.73
N SER A 51 -1.88 5.51 -11.07
CA SER A 51 -3.28 5.08 -11.21
C SER A 51 -3.82 5.20 -12.63
N ILE A 52 -3.25 6.08 -13.46
CA ILE A 52 -3.62 6.18 -14.88
C ILE A 52 -3.38 4.88 -15.65
N HIS A 53 -2.44 4.06 -15.20
CA HIS A 53 -2.14 2.77 -15.81
C HIS A 53 -2.98 1.62 -15.22
N ALA A 54 -3.83 1.90 -14.26
CA ALA A 54 -4.73 0.90 -13.68
C ALA A 54 -5.81 0.50 -14.68
N VAL A 55 -6.30 -0.72 -14.53
CA VAL A 55 -7.42 -1.25 -15.31
C VAL A 55 -8.44 -1.82 -14.33
N THR A 56 -9.69 -1.47 -14.53
CA THR A 56 -10.80 -1.97 -13.71
C THR A 56 -11.59 -3.01 -14.49
N VAL A 57 -11.75 -4.17 -13.89
CA VAL A 57 -12.57 -5.26 -14.45
C VAL A 57 -13.83 -5.40 -13.59
N ARG A 58 -14.98 -5.24 -14.21
CA ARG A 58 -16.30 -5.46 -13.56
C ARG A 58 -17.04 -6.56 -14.28
N ARG A 59 -17.85 -7.28 -13.52
CA ARG A 59 -18.76 -8.28 -14.09
C ARG A 59 -20.18 -7.74 -14.07
N LYS A 60 -20.80 -7.72 -15.26
CA LYS A 60 -22.21 -7.39 -15.42
C LYS A 60 -22.87 -8.51 -16.23
N ASN A 61 -23.95 -9.09 -15.71
CA ASN A 61 -24.74 -10.13 -16.40
C ASN A 61 -23.88 -11.30 -16.92
N GLY A 62 -22.89 -11.72 -16.11
CA GLY A 62 -21.99 -12.80 -16.46
C GLY A 62 -20.87 -12.43 -17.43
N LYS A 63 -20.79 -11.17 -17.88
CA LYS A 63 -19.76 -10.68 -18.80
C LYS A 63 -18.79 -9.76 -18.08
N ALA A 64 -17.50 -9.86 -18.44
CA ALA A 64 -16.48 -8.95 -17.95
C ALA A 64 -16.50 -7.64 -18.75
N ALA A 65 -16.55 -6.51 -18.03
CA ALA A 65 -16.38 -5.17 -18.61
C ALA A 65 -15.03 -4.62 -18.15
N ILE A 66 -14.21 -4.24 -19.10
CA ILE A 66 -12.85 -3.72 -18.85
C ILE A 66 -12.86 -2.21 -19.10
N THR A 67 -12.42 -1.45 -18.11
CA THR A 67 -12.35 0.01 -18.18
C THR A 67 -10.95 0.46 -17.79
N ASP A 68 -10.35 1.36 -18.55
CA ASP A 68 -9.08 1.99 -18.20
C ASP A 68 -9.26 2.89 -16.98
N GLY A 69 -8.28 2.89 -16.11
CA GLY A 69 -8.28 3.67 -14.88
C GLY A 69 -8.74 2.89 -13.65
N PRO A 70 -8.61 3.50 -12.46
CA PRO A 70 -9.02 2.89 -11.20
C PRO A 70 -10.54 2.79 -11.08
N PHE A 71 -11.02 1.93 -10.18
CA PHE A 71 -12.46 1.72 -9.97
C PHE A 71 -13.20 2.99 -9.50
N ALA A 72 -12.49 3.93 -8.90
CA ALA A 72 -13.01 5.22 -8.47
C ALA A 72 -11.91 6.28 -8.59
N GLU A 73 -12.32 7.50 -8.92
CA GLU A 73 -11.43 8.66 -8.85
C GLU A 73 -11.40 9.16 -7.42
N THR A 74 -10.19 9.26 -6.85
CA THR A 74 -9.98 9.68 -5.48
C THR A 74 -8.97 10.82 -5.44
N LYS A 75 -9.01 11.62 -4.36
CA LYS A 75 -8.04 12.69 -4.14
C LYS A 75 -6.65 12.11 -3.85
N GLU A 76 -6.60 11.02 -3.11
CA GLU A 76 -5.39 10.27 -2.82
C GLU A 76 -5.44 8.93 -3.52
N GLN A 77 -4.33 8.51 -4.10
CA GLN A 77 -4.22 7.25 -4.81
C GLN A 77 -3.36 6.27 -4.03
N LEU A 78 -3.64 4.99 -4.20
CA LEU A 78 -2.81 3.94 -3.62
C LEU A 78 -1.49 3.85 -4.37
N GLY A 79 -0.39 4.13 -3.68
CA GLY A 79 0.95 4.11 -4.27
C GLY A 79 1.74 2.85 -3.98
N GLY A 80 1.35 2.11 -2.95
CA GLY A 80 2.01 0.88 -2.55
C GLY A 80 1.34 0.24 -1.36
N TYR A 81 1.71 -0.98 -1.07
CA TYR A 81 1.17 -1.71 0.07
C TYR A 81 2.22 -2.64 0.67
N HIS A 82 2.03 -2.96 1.94
CA HIS A 82 2.82 -3.96 2.66
C HIS A 82 1.93 -4.82 3.51
N VAL A 83 2.17 -6.11 3.47
CA VAL A 83 1.56 -7.04 4.43
C VAL A 83 2.56 -7.23 5.56
N VAL A 84 2.14 -6.99 6.78
CA VAL A 84 2.99 -7.08 7.97
C VAL A 84 2.40 -8.04 9.00
N GLU A 85 3.28 -8.75 9.70
CA GLU A 85 2.91 -9.60 10.83
C GLU A 85 3.10 -8.82 12.12
N CYS A 86 2.05 -8.69 12.92
CA CYS A 86 2.05 -7.98 14.18
C CYS A 86 1.30 -8.79 15.25
N LYS A 87 1.65 -8.58 16.51
CA LYS A 87 0.96 -9.24 17.62
C LYS A 87 -0.45 -8.72 17.82
N ASP A 88 -0.68 -7.42 17.54
CA ASP A 88 -1.96 -6.75 17.72
C ASP A 88 -2.08 -5.51 16.82
N ARG A 89 -3.25 -4.88 16.86
CA ARG A 89 -3.56 -3.66 16.10
C ARG A 89 -2.68 -2.49 16.50
N GLU A 90 -2.38 -2.34 17.77
CA GLU A 90 -1.57 -1.24 18.31
C GLU A 90 -0.15 -1.29 17.78
N GLU A 91 0.43 -2.47 17.65
CA GLU A 91 1.75 -2.64 17.03
C GLU A 91 1.71 -2.27 15.55
N ALA A 92 0.66 -2.66 14.82
CA ALA A 92 0.49 -2.31 13.42
C ALA A 92 0.38 -0.79 13.24
N ILE A 93 -0.36 -0.11 14.10
CA ILE A 93 -0.48 1.36 14.10
C ILE A 93 0.90 2.00 14.34
N ALA A 94 1.66 1.50 15.31
CA ALA A 94 2.99 2.01 15.61
C ALA A 94 3.93 1.87 14.41
N LEU A 95 3.86 0.77 13.68
CA LEU A 95 4.62 0.58 12.44
C LEU A 95 4.18 1.57 11.35
N ALA A 96 2.89 1.76 11.17
CA ALA A 96 2.36 2.70 10.19
C ALA A 96 2.81 4.14 10.47
N MET A 97 2.87 4.53 11.73
CA MET A 97 3.31 5.87 12.13
C MET A 97 4.78 6.14 11.83
N GLN A 98 5.59 5.13 11.58
CA GLN A 98 6.99 5.29 11.18
C GLN A 98 7.14 5.72 9.71
N SER A 99 6.13 5.49 8.89
CA SER A 99 6.09 6.00 7.52
C SER A 99 5.79 7.50 7.54
N ARG A 100 6.73 8.30 7.12
CA ARG A 100 6.62 9.77 7.17
C ARG A 100 6.28 10.40 5.82
N HIS A 101 6.22 9.59 4.77
CA HIS A 101 6.21 10.06 3.40
C HIS A 101 4.92 9.82 2.65
N SER A 102 4.06 8.97 3.17
CA SER A 102 2.70 8.86 2.66
C SER A 102 1.81 9.87 3.37
N LYS A 103 0.87 10.43 2.64
CA LYS A 103 -0.10 11.37 3.18
C LYS A 103 -1.06 10.68 4.16
N SER A 104 -1.37 9.43 3.88
CA SER A 104 -2.16 8.59 4.76
C SER A 104 -1.76 7.13 4.65
N GLU A 105 -1.81 6.46 5.77
CA GLU A 105 -1.64 5.01 5.88
C GLU A 105 -2.97 4.41 6.28
N VAL A 106 -3.48 3.48 5.49
CA VAL A 106 -4.71 2.77 5.81
C VAL A 106 -4.36 1.37 6.27
N LEU A 107 -4.85 1.01 7.44
CA LEU A 107 -4.67 -0.32 8.02
C LEU A 107 -5.92 -1.15 7.83
N SER A 108 -5.75 -2.35 7.29
CA SER A 108 -6.80 -3.35 7.22
C SER A 108 -6.28 -4.67 7.76
N LYS A 109 -7.02 -5.25 8.68
CA LYS A 109 -6.68 -6.58 9.20
C LYS A 109 -7.03 -7.64 8.17
N CYS A 110 -6.12 -8.56 7.93
CA CYS A 110 -6.40 -9.71 7.09
C CYS A 110 -7.35 -10.67 7.81
N ALA A 111 -8.37 -11.16 7.10
CA ALA A 111 -9.32 -12.10 7.66
C ALA A 111 -8.67 -13.48 7.81
N PRO A 112 -8.64 -14.06 9.02
CA PRO A 112 -7.97 -15.34 9.25
C PRO A 112 -8.63 -16.52 8.55
N SER A 113 -9.89 -16.38 8.16
CA SER A 113 -10.64 -17.42 7.43
C SER A 113 -10.59 -17.29 5.92
N CYS A 114 -9.84 -16.32 5.40
CA CYS A 114 -9.72 -16.14 3.96
C CYS A 114 -8.82 -17.24 3.38
N PRO A 115 -9.31 -18.04 2.41
CA PRO A 115 -8.50 -19.12 1.84
C PRO A 115 -7.29 -18.62 1.06
N TRP A 116 -7.24 -17.31 0.78
CA TRP A 116 -6.14 -16.65 0.08
C TRP A 116 -5.12 -16.05 1.06
N CYS A 117 -5.45 -15.93 2.34
CA CYS A 117 -4.54 -15.49 3.37
C CYS A 117 -3.89 -16.74 3.98
N THR A 118 -2.71 -17.06 3.53
CA THR A 118 -1.93 -18.12 4.17
C THR A 118 -1.33 -17.58 5.45
N ASP A 119 -1.56 -18.27 6.57
CA ASP A 119 -0.91 -17.98 7.85
C ASP A 119 0.55 -18.45 7.87
N GLU A 120 1.12 -18.72 6.72
CA GLU A 120 2.53 -19.07 6.59
C GLU A 120 3.37 -17.80 6.72
N ALA A 121 3.77 -17.53 7.94
CA ALA A 121 4.85 -16.60 8.20
C ALA A 121 6.17 -17.24 7.78
#